data_6372fff582d15f7a16c1e875398b028e
#
_entry.id   6372fff582d15f7a16c1e875398b028e
#
_cell.length_a   1.000
_cell.length_b   1.000
_cell.length_c   1.000
_cell.angle_alpha   90.00
_cell.angle_beta   90.00
_cell.angle_gamma   90.00
#
_symmetry.space_group_name_H-M   'P 1'
#
loop_
_entity.id
_entity.type
_entity.pdbx_description
1 polymer ?
#
loop_
_entity_poly.entity_id
_entity_poly.type
_entity_poly.pdbx_seq_one_letter_code
_entity_poly.pdbx_strand_id
1 'polypeptide(L)'
;MIYDHRTYTCRPGTIKKQLALYEAHGYVPQTRHLGMPLMYAATETGDPNTFIHIWCCEDAADRATKRAAMQADPDWQKFLELGAEAGYLVSQRNVILMPAPFFNK
;
A
#
# COMPACT_ATOMS: atom_id res chain seq x y z
N MET A 1 -7.24 3.73 -16.99
CA MET A 1 -6.36 3.07 -15.99
C MET A 1 -5.53 4.11 -15.26
N ILE A 2 -5.55 4.07 -13.95
CA ILE A 2 -4.71 4.91 -13.10
C ILE A 2 -3.95 4.02 -12.13
N TYR A 3 -2.84 4.54 -11.61
CA TYR A 3 -1.99 3.82 -10.66
C TYR A 3 -1.85 4.65 -9.40
N ASP A 4 -2.13 4.03 -8.25
CA ASP A 4 -1.92 4.65 -6.93
C ASP A 4 -0.55 4.20 -6.45
N HIS A 5 0.43 5.10 -6.57
CA HIS A 5 1.82 4.85 -6.16
C HIS A 5 2.01 5.40 -4.77
N ARG A 6 2.26 4.50 -3.82
CA ARG A 6 2.35 4.84 -2.40
C ARG A 6 3.75 4.57 -1.87
N THR A 7 4.28 5.53 -1.13
CA THR A 7 5.60 5.45 -0.51
C THR A 7 5.47 5.62 0.99
N TYR A 8 6.10 4.72 1.74
CA TYR A 8 6.06 4.73 3.20
C TYR A 8 7.47 4.74 3.75
N THR A 9 7.68 5.52 4.82
CA THR A 9 8.95 5.54 5.53
C THR A 9 8.74 5.02 6.94
N CYS A 10 9.60 4.09 7.35
CA CYS A 10 9.58 3.48 8.68
C CYS A 10 10.63 4.10 9.58
N ARG A 11 10.44 3.96 10.89
CA ARG A 11 11.51 4.25 11.84
C ARG A 11 12.71 3.35 11.54
N PRO A 12 13.95 3.85 11.71
CA PRO A 12 15.13 3.03 11.44
C PRO A 12 15.07 1.68 12.17
N GLY A 13 15.39 0.63 11.44
CA GLY A 13 15.42 -0.74 11.97
C GLY A 13 14.08 -1.44 12.04
N THR A 14 12.99 -0.85 11.55
CA THR A 14 11.65 -1.44 11.67
C THR A 14 11.05 -1.92 10.36
N ILE A 15 11.75 -1.75 9.23
CA ILE A 15 11.19 -2.10 7.91
C ILE A 15 10.76 -3.58 7.82
N LYS A 16 11.59 -4.48 8.30
CA LYS A 16 11.25 -5.91 8.25
C LYS A 16 10.05 -6.24 9.15
N LYS A 17 9.96 -5.57 10.30
CA LYS A 17 8.83 -5.73 11.22
C LYS A 17 7.54 -5.24 10.59
N GLN A 18 7.60 -4.09 9.90
CA GLN A 18 6.44 -3.55 9.21
C GLN A 18 5.97 -4.48 8.10
N LEU A 19 6.89 -4.99 7.29
CA LEU A 19 6.54 -5.90 6.20
C LEU A 19 5.97 -7.22 6.73
N ALA A 20 6.51 -7.74 7.83
CA ALA A 20 6.00 -8.95 8.46
C ALA A 20 4.59 -8.73 9.03
N LEU A 21 4.34 -7.58 9.65
CA LEU A 21 3.03 -7.21 10.16
C LEU A 21 2.00 -7.13 9.02
N TYR A 22 2.39 -6.50 7.91
CA TYR A 22 1.53 -6.40 6.75
C TYR A 22 1.23 -7.78 6.15
N GLU A 23 2.24 -8.62 5.97
CA GLU A 23 2.04 -9.96 5.42
C GLU A 23 1.06 -10.77 6.27
N ALA A 24 1.18 -10.67 7.59
CA ALA A 24 0.36 -11.44 8.51
C ALA A 24 -1.08 -10.93 8.59
N HIS A 25 -1.30 -9.63 8.53
CA HIS A 25 -2.60 -9.03 8.86
C HIS A 25 -3.18 -8.12 7.80
N GLY A 26 -2.39 -7.55 6.92
CA GLY A 26 -2.85 -6.56 5.94
C GLY A 26 -2.96 -7.08 4.52
N TYR A 27 -2.11 -8.01 4.13
CA TYR A 27 -2.03 -8.48 2.75
C TYR A 27 -3.36 -9.06 2.25
N VAL A 28 -3.94 -9.98 3.00
CA VAL A 28 -5.18 -10.64 2.59
C VAL A 28 -6.34 -9.65 2.49
N PRO A 29 -6.67 -8.85 3.52
CA PRO A 29 -7.79 -7.93 3.37
C PRO A 29 -7.53 -6.86 2.31
N GLN A 30 -6.30 -6.36 2.16
CA GLN A 30 -6.03 -5.35 1.15
C GLN A 30 -6.19 -5.88 -0.26
N THR A 31 -5.64 -7.06 -0.55
CA THR A 31 -5.75 -7.66 -1.90
C THR A 31 -7.15 -8.17 -2.19
N ARG A 32 -7.91 -8.50 -1.16
CA ARG A 32 -9.32 -8.88 -1.31
C ARG A 32 -10.13 -7.78 -1.99
N HIS A 33 -9.85 -6.54 -1.66
CA HIS A 33 -10.59 -5.38 -2.16
C HIS A 33 -9.90 -4.67 -3.32
N LEU A 34 -8.57 -4.56 -3.28
CA LEU A 34 -7.82 -3.80 -4.28
C LEU A 34 -7.28 -4.66 -5.42
N GLY A 35 -7.35 -5.99 -5.28
CA GLY A 35 -6.69 -6.89 -6.21
C GLY A 35 -5.19 -6.97 -5.94
N MET A 36 -4.45 -7.66 -6.79
CA MET A 36 -3.01 -7.78 -6.64
C MET A 36 -2.33 -6.47 -7.00
N PRO A 37 -1.36 -6.02 -6.21
CA PRO A 37 -0.61 -4.83 -6.57
C PRO A 37 0.28 -5.08 -7.77
N LEU A 38 0.57 -4.00 -8.51
CA LEU A 38 1.55 -4.06 -9.58
C LEU A 38 2.95 -4.29 -9.03
N MET A 39 3.23 -3.73 -7.86
CA MET A 39 4.53 -3.84 -7.19
C MET A 39 4.31 -3.68 -5.68
N TYR A 40 5.09 -4.41 -4.90
CA TYR A 40 5.21 -4.21 -3.45
C TYR A 40 6.66 -4.52 -3.11
N ALA A 41 7.44 -3.49 -2.77
CA ALA A 41 8.90 -3.64 -2.68
C ALA A 41 9.51 -2.72 -1.65
N ALA A 42 10.57 -3.21 -1.00
CA ALA A 42 11.40 -2.40 -0.12
C ALA A 42 12.65 -1.96 -0.87
N THR A 43 13.24 -0.87 -0.42
CA THR A 43 14.44 -0.32 -1.03
C THR A 43 15.63 -1.26 -0.83
N GLU A 44 16.28 -1.68 -1.93
CA GLU A 44 17.52 -2.45 -1.87
C GLU A 44 18.73 -1.53 -1.72
N THR A 45 18.78 -0.48 -2.54
CA THR A 45 19.82 0.55 -2.44
C THR A 45 19.13 1.92 -2.44
N GLY A 46 19.56 2.79 -1.54
CA GLY A 46 18.95 4.09 -1.31
C GLY A 46 18.55 4.22 0.14
N ASP A 47 17.37 4.77 0.44
CA ASP A 47 16.89 4.89 1.81
C ASP A 47 16.41 3.51 2.31
N PRO A 48 17.12 2.89 3.27
CA PRO A 48 16.78 1.54 3.73
C PRO A 48 15.50 1.47 4.56
N ASN A 49 14.91 2.60 4.89
CA ASN A 49 13.70 2.66 5.72
C ASN A 49 12.43 2.88 4.90
N THR A 50 12.53 2.77 3.58
CA THR A 50 11.43 3.09 2.67
C THR A 50 10.96 1.86 1.92
N PHE A 51 9.64 1.73 1.76
CA PHE A 51 9.04 0.74 0.87
C PHE A 51 7.94 1.39 0.05
N ILE A 52 7.62 0.77 -1.08
CA ILE A 52 6.59 1.26 -1.98
C ILE A 52 5.59 0.16 -2.34
N HIS A 53 4.38 0.55 -2.67
CA HIS A 53 3.47 -0.35 -3.38
C HIS A 53 2.62 0.44 -4.37
N ILE A 54 2.20 -0.24 -5.43
CA ILE A 54 1.48 0.37 -6.54
C ILE A 54 0.23 -0.45 -6.83
N TRP A 55 -0.92 0.22 -6.85
CA TRP A 55 -2.22 -0.41 -7.08
C TRP A 55 -2.82 0.13 -8.36
N CYS A 56 -3.47 -0.74 -9.14
CA CYS A 56 -4.13 -0.36 -10.39
C CYS A 56 -5.62 -0.21 -10.16
N CYS A 57 -6.20 0.85 -10.72
CA CYS A 57 -7.65 1.05 -10.77
C CYS A 57 -8.05 1.51 -12.16
N GLU A 58 -9.27 1.25 -12.56
CA GLU A 58 -9.73 1.67 -13.88
C GLU A 58 -9.83 3.20 -13.98
N ASP A 59 -10.34 3.82 -12.91
CA ASP A 59 -10.49 5.26 -12.81
C ASP A 59 -10.65 5.67 -11.34
N ALA A 60 -10.86 6.96 -11.10
CA ALA A 60 -11.00 7.48 -9.74
C ALA A 60 -12.24 6.93 -9.03
N ALA A 61 -13.33 6.69 -9.74
CA ALA A 61 -14.55 6.14 -9.16
C ALA A 61 -14.34 4.69 -8.72
N ASP A 62 -13.68 3.88 -9.54
CA ASP A 62 -13.30 2.51 -9.21
C ASP A 62 -12.42 2.49 -7.96
N ARG A 63 -11.41 3.37 -7.91
CA ARG A 63 -10.54 3.50 -6.75
C ARG A 63 -11.33 3.82 -5.48
N ALA A 64 -12.23 4.81 -5.56
CA ALA A 64 -13.03 5.23 -4.41
C ALA A 64 -13.90 4.08 -3.89
N THR A 65 -14.54 3.33 -4.79
CA THR A 65 -15.38 2.20 -4.44
C THR A 65 -14.57 1.09 -3.74
N LYS A 66 -13.42 0.73 -4.31
CA LYS A 66 -12.56 -0.31 -3.74
C LYS A 66 -12.04 0.09 -2.37
N ARG A 67 -11.59 1.33 -2.23
CA ARG A 67 -11.06 1.81 -0.96
C ARG A 67 -12.14 1.89 0.12
N ALA A 68 -13.35 2.30 -0.24
CA ALA A 68 -14.46 2.33 0.71
C ALA A 68 -14.78 0.93 1.23
N ALA A 69 -14.81 -0.08 0.35
CA ALA A 69 -15.04 -1.46 0.75
C ALA A 69 -13.91 -1.97 1.68
N MET A 70 -12.65 -1.66 1.35
CA MET A 70 -11.51 -2.03 2.18
C MET A 70 -11.60 -1.40 3.57
N GLN A 71 -11.91 -0.10 3.64
CA GLN A 71 -12.01 0.62 4.91
C GLN A 71 -13.14 0.08 5.80
N ALA A 72 -14.17 -0.48 5.21
CA ALA A 72 -15.29 -1.07 5.95
C ALA A 72 -15.00 -2.51 6.41
N ASP A 73 -13.93 -3.12 5.94
CA ASP A 73 -13.59 -4.51 6.27
C ASP A 73 -12.97 -4.58 7.68
N PRO A 74 -13.58 -5.35 8.62
CA PRO A 74 -13.03 -5.50 9.96
C PRO A 74 -11.60 -6.03 10.00
N ASP A 75 -11.22 -6.88 9.05
CA ASP A 75 -9.85 -7.42 8.99
C ASP A 75 -8.85 -6.32 8.65
N TRP A 76 -9.20 -5.41 7.74
CA TRP A 76 -8.36 -4.26 7.43
C TRP A 76 -8.27 -3.31 8.62
N GLN A 77 -9.39 -3.05 9.29
CA GLN A 77 -9.42 -2.21 10.49
C GLN A 77 -8.51 -2.79 11.58
N LYS A 78 -8.50 -4.12 11.73
CA LYS A 78 -7.61 -4.79 12.69
C LYS A 78 -6.14 -4.57 12.35
N PHE A 79 -5.78 -4.67 11.07
CA PHE A 79 -4.42 -4.37 10.63
C PHE A 79 -4.03 -2.92 10.97
N LEU A 80 -4.94 -1.96 10.73
CA LEU A 80 -4.67 -0.55 11.05
C LEU A 80 -4.46 -0.34 12.55
N GLU A 81 -5.23 -1.02 13.39
CA GLU A 81 -5.04 -0.96 14.85
C GLU A 81 -3.67 -1.50 15.26
N LEU A 82 -3.30 -2.65 14.72
CA LEU A 82 -1.99 -3.26 15.02
C LEU A 82 -0.85 -2.37 14.55
N GLY A 83 -1.01 -1.76 13.37
CA GLY A 83 -0.02 -0.83 12.84
C GLY A 83 0.14 0.41 13.71
N ALA A 84 -0.97 0.96 14.20
CA ALA A 84 -0.94 2.11 15.09
C ALA A 84 -0.23 1.78 16.41
N GLU A 85 -0.53 0.61 16.98
CA GLU A 85 0.14 0.16 18.22
C GLU A 85 1.64 -0.05 18.01
N ALA A 86 2.02 -0.66 16.89
CA ALA A 86 3.43 -0.93 16.58
C ALA A 86 4.22 0.35 16.35
N GLY A 87 3.61 1.33 15.69
CA GLY A 87 4.24 2.64 15.46
C GLY A 87 5.49 2.61 14.61
N TYR A 88 5.58 1.67 13.66
CA TYR A 88 6.76 1.56 12.80
C TYR A 88 6.80 2.65 11.72
N LEU A 89 5.63 3.11 11.25
CA LEU A 89 5.54 4.09 10.17
C LEU A 89 5.79 5.51 10.70
N VAL A 90 6.59 6.26 9.96
CA VAL A 90 6.90 7.67 10.27
C VAL A 90 6.09 8.58 9.37
N SER A 91 6.04 8.25 8.08
CA SER A 91 5.34 9.06 7.08
C SER A 91 4.87 8.20 5.92
N GLN A 92 3.89 8.74 5.21
CA GLN A 92 3.40 8.11 3.99
C GLN A 92 2.98 9.21 3.02
N ARG A 93 3.08 8.90 1.75
CA ARG A 93 2.59 9.78 0.68
C ARG A 93 2.14 8.91 -0.48
N ASN A 94 1.29 9.46 -1.33
CA ASN A 94 0.91 8.79 -2.55
C ASN A 94 0.72 9.80 -3.67
N VAL A 95 0.87 9.29 -4.89
CA VAL A 95 0.55 10.04 -6.10
C VAL A 95 -0.30 9.14 -6.98
N ILE A 96 -1.22 9.74 -7.71
CA ILE A 96 -1.99 9.03 -8.71
C ILE A 96 -1.33 9.29 -10.05
N LEU A 97 -0.94 8.20 -10.72
CA LEU A 97 -0.24 8.26 -12.00
C LEU A 97 -1.17 7.85 -13.11
N MET A 98 -1.05 8.54 -14.24
CA MET A 98 -1.68 8.12 -15.49
C MET A 98 -0.57 7.56 -16.38
N PRO A 99 -0.79 6.39 -17.01
CA PRO A 99 0.23 5.87 -17.92
C PRO A 99 0.44 6.81 -19.09
N ALA A 100 1.68 6.90 -19.55
CA ALA A 100 1.97 7.65 -20.77
C ALA A 100 1.20 7.03 -21.95
N PRO A 101 0.81 7.82 -22.95
CA PRO A 101 -0.01 7.30 -24.05
C PRO A 101 0.58 6.08 -24.75
N PHE A 102 1.91 6.02 -24.85
CA PHE A 102 2.62 4.90 -25.50
C PHE A 102 2.73 3.65 -24.61
N PHE A 103 2.41 3.76 -23.34
CA PHE A 103 2.53 2.65 -22.38
C PHE A 103 1.19 1.95 -22.12
N ASN A 104 0.17 2.27 -22.85
CA ASN A 104 -1.16 1.70 -22.64
C ASN A 104 -1.25 0.32 -23.31
N LYS A 105 -0.90 -0.72 -22.61
CA LYS A 105 -0.89 -2.09 -23.13
C LYS A 105 -2.00 -2.94 -22.55
#